data_500f57c136ce17a6126bcf5b5bb3c32c
#
_entry.id   500f57c136ce17a6126bcf5b5bb3c32c
#
_cell.length_a   1.000
_cell.length_b   1.000
_cell.length_c   1.000
_cell.angle_alpha   90.00
_cell.angle_beta   90.00
_cell.angle_gamma   90.00
#
_symmetry.space_group_name_H-M   'P 1'
#
loop_
_entity.id
_entity.type
_entity.pdbx_description
1 polymer ?
#
loop_
_entity_poly.entity_id
_entity_poly.type
_entity_poly.pdbx_seq_one_letter_code
_entity_poly.pdbx_strand_id
1 'polypeptide(L)'
;MSLKILKESLVSLGVPVYHYTAPSNTKPDYIVWAEDSGEDFTAGNQHTEYAVSGSIDLYTMDEDNPMWKQINDILNAVALSWYYNSTQYDEETEIIHREWVFTCGILDDERNK
;
A
#
# COMPACT_ATOMS: atom_id res chain seq x y z
N MET A 1 4.67 13.81 3.66
CA MET A 1 4.37 12.53 3.01
C MET A 1 5.18 11.43 3.58
N SER A 2 4.54 10.44 4.10
CA SER A 2 5.28 9.40 4.78
C SER A 2 4.52 8.08 4.72
N LEU A 3 5.26 7.02 4.98
CA LEU A 3 4.72 5.69 5.05
C LEU A 3 3.68 5.58 6.18
N LYS A 4 3.92 6.28 7.28
CA LYS A 4 2.98 6.32 8.39
C LYS A 4 1.64 6.91 7.97
N ILE A 5 1.67 8.01 7.22
CA ILE A 5 0.44 8.65 6.74
C ILE A 5 -0.27 7.75 5.75
N LEU A 6 0.46 7.06 4.89
CA LEU A 6 -0.13 6.09 3.99
C LEU A 6 -0.88 5.01 4.76
N LYS A 7 -0.23 4.41 5.75
CA LYS A 7 -0.85 3.38 6.57
C LYS A 7 -2.13 3.89 7.24
N GLU A 8 -2.05 5.06 7.85
CA GLU A 8 -3.22 5.65 8.53
C GLU A 8 -4.36 5.92 7.57
N SER A 9 -4.03 6.37 6.36
CA SER A 9 -5.04 6.62 5.34
C SER A 9 -5.72 5.33 4.89
N LEU A 10 -4.96 4.26 4.73
CA LEU A 10 -5.55 2.97 4.36
C LEU A 10 -6.47 2.45 5.47
N VAL A 11 -6.04 2.57 6.71
CA VAL A 11 -6.84 2.13 7.86
C VAL A 11 -8.17 2.89 7.91
N SER A 12 -8.17 4.15 7.50
CA SER A 12 -9.38 4.98 7.53
C SER A 12 -10.45 4.52 6.54
N LEU A 13 -10.12 3.61 5.62
CA LEU A 13 -11.08 3.11 4.65
C LEU A 13 -12.12 2.15 5.26
N GLY A 14 -11.87 1.69 6.47
CA GLY A 14 -12.89 0.92 7.20
C GLY A 14 -12.88 -0.57 6.97
N VAL A 15 -11.87 -1.09 6.28
CA VAL A 15 -11.70 -2.54 6.11
C VAL A 15 -10.43 -2.97 6.83
N PRO A 16 -10.27 -4.27 7.12
CA PRO A 16 -9.02 -4.75 7.70
C PRO A 16 -7.83 -4.43 6.83
N VAL A 17 -6.78 -3.91 7.44
CA VAL A 17 -5.54 -3.55 6.76
C VAL A 17 -4.40 -4.29 7.46
N TYR A 18 -3.66 -5.05 6.69
CA TYR A 18 -2.56 -5.87 7.20
C TYR A 18 -1.24 -5.42 6.62
N HIS A 19 -0.19 -5.54 7.40
CA HIS A 19 1.16 -5.22 6.96
C HIS A 19 1.89 -6.52 6.62
N TYR A 20 2.37 -6.62 5.40
CA TYR A 20 3.07 -7.75 4.79
C TYR A 20 2.15 -8.92 4.42
N THR A 21 1.37 -9.43 5.33
CA THR A 21 0.56 -10.60 5.04
C THR A 21 -0.70 -10.60 5.88
N ALA A 22 -1.76 -11.16 5.33
CA ALA A 22 -3.01 -11.35 6.04
C ALA A 22 -3.08 -12.78 6.58
N PRO A 23 -3.81 -13.00 7.67
CA PRO A 23 -4.02 -14.37 8.16
C PRO A 23 -4.65 -15.26 7.10
N SER A 24 -4.35 -16.56 7.18
CA SER A 24 -4.97 -17.54 6.30
C SER A 24 -6.49 -17.46 6.42
N ASN A 25 -7.16 -17.62 5.30
CA ASN A 25 -8.62 -17.61 5.24
C ASN A 25 -9.27 -16.27 5.57
N THR A 26 -8.50 -15.19 5.48
CA THR A 26 -9.08 -13.85 5.61
C THR A 26 -10.07 -13.63 4.49
N LYS A 27 -11.24 -13.13 4.84
CA LYS A 27 -12.31 -12.89 3.88
C LYS A 27 -12.29 -11.45 3.37
N PRO A 28 -12.58 -11.24 2.08
CA PRO A 28 -12.70 -9.88 1.56
C PRO A 28 -13.84 -9.13 2.23
N ASP A 29 -13.81 -7.81 2.26
CA ASP A 29 -12.73 -7.00 1.68
C ASP A 29 -11.62 -6.82 2.69
N TYR A 30 -10.40 -6.80 2.21
CA TYR A 30 -9.26 -6.45 3.06
C TYR A 30 -8.12 -5.91 2.19
N ILE A 31 -7.19 -5.23 2.85
CA ILE A 31 -6.03 -4.64 2.20
C ILE A 31 -4.77 -5.19 2.85
N VAL A 32 -3.76 -5.49 2.03
CA VAL A 32 -2.41 -5.81 2.49
C VAL A 32 -1.48 -4.78 1.87
N TRP A 33 -0.59 -4.23 2.66
CA TRP A 33 0.44 -3.34 2.14
C TRP A 33 1.79 -3.75 2.67
N ALA A 34 2.83 -3.43 1.92
CA ALA A 34 4.19 -3.76 2.32
C ALA A 34 5.15 -2.81 1.65
N GLU A 35 6.22 -2.47 2.36
CA GLU A 35 7.33 -1.77 1.77
C GLU A 35 8.44 -2.77 1.46
N ASP A 36 9.22 -2.47 0.44
CA ASP A 36 10.39 -3.26 0.12
C ASP A 36 11.46 -2.96 1.15
N SER A 37 12.18 -3.99 1.56
CA SER A 37 13.17 -3.82 2.59
C SER A 37 14.38 -3.08 2.08
N GLY A 38 14.78 -2.07 2.84
CA GLY A 38 16.11 -1.54 2.77
C GLY A 38 16.54 -0.71 1.57
N GLU A 39 15.60 -0.26 0.77
CA GLU A 39 15.97 0.58 -0.36
C GLU A 39 16.09 2.03 0.06
N ASP A 40 17.31 2.50 0.18
CA ASP A 40 17.60 3.89 0.46
C ASP A 40 18.09 4.56 -0.80
N PHE A 41 17.41 5.61 -1.20
CA PHE A 41 17.90 6.39 -2.35
C PHE A 41 18.86 7.49 -1.93
N THR A 42 19.21 7.49 -0.68
CA THR A 42 20.09 8.51 -0.12
C THR A 42 21.50 8.01 0.09
N ALA A 43 21.85 6.90 -0.50
CA ALA A 43 23.17 6.31 -0.32
C ALA A 43 24.27 7.39 -0.45
N GLY A 44 25.05 7.55 0.60
CA GLY A 44 26.10 8.55 0.62
C GLY A 44 25.65 9.96 0.92
N ASN A 45 24.37 10.16 1.14
CA ASN A 45 23.82 11.47 1.43
C ASN A 45 23.65 11.70 2.92
N GLN A 46 23.48 12.97 3.22
CA GLN A 46 23.28 13.41 4.59
C GLN A 46 21.82 13.75 4.86
N HIS A 47 20.95 13.41 3.95
CA HIS A 47 19.55 13.78 4.07
C HIS A 47 18.85 13.02 5.16
N THR A 48 17.83 13.66 5.72
CA THR A 48 16.95 13.04 6.70
C THR A 48 15.77 12.36 6.06
N GLU A 49 15.64 12.47 4.73
CA GLU A 49 14.56 11.83 4.01
C GLU A 49 15.08 10.67 3.19
N TYR A 50 14.29 9.60 3.18
CA TYR A 50 14.55 8.43 2.38
C TYR A 50 13.34 8.16 1.52
N ALA A 51 13.51 7.41 0.45
CA ALA A 51 12.40 6.97 -0.37
C ALA A 51 12.28 5.46 -0.25
N VAL A 52 11.03 5.00 -0.09
CA VAL A 52 10.74 3.59 0.09
C VAL A 52 9.67 3.20 -0.90
N SER A 53 9.92 2.13 -1.63
CA SER A 53 8.94 1.57 -2.55
C SER A 53 8.20 0.42 -1.89
N GLY A 54 6.99 0.18 -2.36
CA GLY A 54 6.19 -0.90 -1.82
C GLY A 54 4.96 -1.14 -2.67
N SER A 55 4.06 -1.93 -2.13
CA SER A 55 2.82 -2.27 -2.82
C SER A 55 1.63 -2.21 -1.89
N ILE A 56 0.47 -2.02 -2.50
CA ILE A 56 -0.83 -2.12 -1.83
C ILE A 56 -1.64 -3.12 -2.61
N ASP A 57 -2.24 -4.07 -1.91
CA ASP A 57 -3.07 -5.11 -2.51
C ASP A 57 -4.47 -5.04 -1.90
N LEU A 58 -5.47 -4.88 -2.76
CA LEU A 58 -6.88 -4.89 -2.34
C LEU A 58 -7.50 -6.20 -2.79
N TYR A 59 -8.12 -6.90 -1.85
CA TYR A 59 -8.83 -8.14 -2.12
C TYR A 59 -10.32 -7.91 -1.93
N THR A 60 -11.10 -8.11 -2.96
CA THR A 60 -12.54 -7.85 -2.94
C THR A 60 -13.27 -8.84 -3.83
N MET A 61 -14.55 -9.07 -3.58
CA MET A 61 -15.39 -9.86 -4.46
C MET A 61 -16.31 -8.97 -5.30
N ASP A 62 -16.23 -7.67 -5.12
CA ASP A 62 -17.09 -6.70 -5.81
C ASP A 62 -16.25 -5.92 -6.81
N GLU A 63 -16.44 -6.18 -8.10
CA GLU A 63 -15.68 -5.49 -9.14
C GLU A 63 -15.99 -3.99 -9.20
N ASP A 64 -17.14 -3.59 -8.67
CA ASP A 64 -17.54 -2.19 -8.64
C ASP A 64 -17.21 -1.50 -7.32
N ASN A 65 -16.43 -2.15 -6.47
CA ASN A 65 -16.06 -1.61 -5.16
C ASN A 65 -15.38 -0.26 -5.33
N PRO A 66 -15.91 0.81 -4.74
CA PRO A 66 -15.34 2.15 -4.92
C PRO A 66 -13.99 2.33 -4.25
N MET A 67 -13.56 1.37 -3.44
CA MET A 67 -12.33 1.50 -2.67
C MET A 67 -11.10 1.64 -3.55
N TRP A 68 -11.10 1.07 -4.76
CA TRP A 68 -9.96 1.23 -5.66
C TRP A 68 -9.74 2.69 -6.04
N LYS A 69 -10.82 3.48 -6.17
CA LYS A 69 -10.69 4.91 -6.43
C LYS A 69 -10.19 5.64 -5.20
N GLN A 70 -10.64 5.21 -4.03
CA GLN A 70 -10.18 5.80 -2.78
C GLN A 70 -8.68 5.56 -2.57
N ILE A 71 -8.20 4.39 -2.94
CA ILE A 71 -6.76 4.10 -2.88
C ILE A 71 -5.99 4.99 -3.84
N ASN A 72 -6.51 5.19 -5.06
CA ASN A 72 -5.89 6.12 -6.01
C ASN A 72 -5.78 7.52 -5.40
N ASP A 73 -6.84 7.99 -4.76
CA ASP A 73 -6.84 9.31 -4.16
C ASP A 73 -5.84 9.42 -3.01
N ILE A 74 -5.73 8.38 -2.21
CA ILE A 74 -4.75 8.34 -1.12
C ILE A 74 -3.34 8.43 -1.71
N LEU A 75 -3.06 7.64 -2.72
CA LEU A 75 -1.73 7.64 -3.33
C LEU A 75 -1.40 8.97 -3.98
N ASN A 76 -2.38 9.62 -4.60
CA ASN A 76 -2.17 10.96 -5.14
C ASN A 76 -1.84 11.97 -4.05
N ALA A 77 -2.35 11.76 -2.86
CA ALA A 77 -2.12 12.69 -1.76
C ALA A 77 -0.81 12.43 -1.03
N VAL A 78 -0.41 11.15 -0.88
CA VAL A 78 0.69 10.83 0.03
C VAL A 78 1.92 10.20 -0.62
N ALA A 79 1.81 9.65 -1.82
CA ALA A 79 2.96 9.02 -2.47
C ALA A 79 3.74 10.03 -3.30
N LEU A 80 5.04 9.79 -3.42
CA LEU A 80 5.88 10.56 -4.35
C LEU A 80 5.58 10.14 -5.78
N SER A 81 5.33 8.85 -5.99
CA SER A 81 4.93 8.32 -7.28
C SER A 81 4.22 7.01 -7.05
N TRP A 82 3.40 6.61 -8.02
CA TRP A 82 2.71 5.33 -7.93
C TRP A 82 2.17 4.96 -9.30
N TYR A 83 1.87 3.67 -9.45
CA TYR A 83 1.14 3.21 -10.62
C TYR A 83 0.28 2.01 -10.25
N TYR A 84 -0.79 1.82 -11.02
CA TYR A 84 -1.64 0.65 -10.89
C TYR A 84 -0.98 -0.50 -11.64
N ASN A 85 -0.70 -1.58 -10.95
CA ASN A 85 0.10 -2.65 -11.53
C ASN A 85 -0.72 -3.76 -12.17
N SER A 86 -1.73 -4.25 -11.48
CA SER A 86 -2.47 -5.40 -12.03
C SER A 86 -3.82 -5.61 -11.37
N THR A 87 -4.69 -6.31 -12.12
CA THR A 87 -5.91 -6.89 -11.59
C THR A 87 -5.85 -8.37 -11.89
N GLN A 88 -6.07 -9.20 -10.88
CA GLN A 88 -6.09 -10.64 -11.02
C GLN A 88 -7.39 -11.16 -10.45
N TYR A 89 -7.93 -12.20 -11.09
CA TYR A 89 -9.19 -12.80 -10.65
C TYR A 89 -8.97 -14.29 -10.40
N ASP A 90 -9.38 -14.75 -9.23
CA ASP A 90 -9.31 -16.14 -8.85
C ASP A 90 -10.70 -16.75 -9.04
N GLU A 91 -10.83 -17.66 -10.02
CA GLU A 91 -12.13 -18.25 -10.34
C GLU A 91 -12.69 -19.11 -9.21
N GLU A 92 -11.83 -19.75 -8.44
CA GLU A 92 -12.29 -20.63 -7.35
C GLU A 92 -12.89 -19.86 -6.20
N THR A 93 -12.25 -18.76 -5.81
CA THR A 93 -12.70 -17.97 -4.67
C THR A 93 -13.56 -16.79 -5.08
N GLU A 94 -13.54 -16.45 -6.37
CA GLU A 94 -14.20 -15.26 -6.91
C GLU A 94 -13.62 -13.98 -6.34
N ILE A 95 -12.38 -14.02 -5.87
CA ILE A 95 -11.71 -12.85 -5.31
C ILE A 95 -10.97 -12.11 -6.42
N ILE A 96 -11.15 -10.80 -6.44
CA ILE A 96 -10.43 -9.89 -7.33
C ILE A 96 -9.30 -9.30 -6.51
N HIS A 97 -8.09 -9.40 -7.03
CA HIS A 97 -6.89 -8.85 -6.39
C HIS A 97 -6.36 -7.72 -7.24
N ARG A 98 -6.38 -6.51 -6.70
CA ARG A 98 -5.87 -5.32 -7.37
C ARG A 98 -4.60 -4.87 -6.68
N GLU A 99 -3.58 -4.55 -7.46
CA GLU A 99 -2.28 -4.18 -6.90
C GLU A 99 -1.81 -2.83 -7.43
N TRP A 100 -1.34 -2.01 -6.51
CA TRP A 100 -0.67 -0.73 -6.79
C TRP A 100 0.76 -0.82 -6.31
N VAL A 101 1.65 -0.14 -7.03
CA VAL A 101 3.05 0.00 -6.61
C VAL A 101 3.28 1.47 -6.35
N PHE A 102 3.96 1.76 -5.24
CA PHE A 102 4.16 3.15 -4.82
C PHE A 102 5.57 3.40 -4.36
N THR A 103 5.94 4.68 -4.32
CA THR A 103 7.16 5.15 -3.66
C THR A 103 6.74 6.29 -2.74
N CYS A 104 7.10 6.19 -1.48
CA CYS A 104 6.84 7.22 -0.48
C CYS A 104 8.15 7.73 0.08
N GLY A 105 8.13 9.00 0.52
CA GLY A 105 9.22 9.51 1.31
C GLY A 105 8.99 9.18 2.78
N ILE A 106 10.06 8.93 3.50
CA ILE A 106 10.01 8.82 4.95
C ILE A 106 11.14 9.63 5.55
N LEU A 107 10.87 10.20 6.71
CA LEU A 107 11.88 10.95 7.44
C LEU A 107 12.76 9.98 8.22
N ASP A 108 13.99 10.41 8.47
CA ASP A 108 14.95 9.59 9.21
C ASP A 108 14.42 9.16 10.58
N ASP A 109 13.77 10.06 11.28
CA ASP A 109 13.22 9.75 12.60
C ASP A 109 12.06 8.76 12.53
N GLU A 110 11.36 8.69 11.42
CA GLU A 110 10.32 7.69 11.22
C GLU A 110 10.91 6.30 11.04
N ARG A 111 12.05 6.21 10.38
CA ARG A 111 12.70 4.93 10.15
C ARG A 111 13.17 4.28 11.43
N ASN A 112 13.48 5.09 12.43
CA ASN A 112 14.03 4.61 13.69
C ASN A 112 12.97 4.24 14.72
N LYS A 113 11.71 4.25 14.33
CA LYS A 113 10.62 3.92 15.24
C LYS A 113 10.04 2.50 15.00
#